data_aa4ddd04a6f1390196934ea76c007c12
#
_entry.id   aa4ddd04a6f1390196934ea76c007c12
#
_cell.length_a   1.000
_cell.length_b   1.000
_cell.length_c   1.000
_cell.angle_alpha   90.00
_cell.angle_beta   90.00
_cell.angle_gamma   90.00
#
_symmetry.space_group_name_H-M   'P 1'
#
loop_
_entity.id
_entity.type
_entity.pdbx_description
1 polymer ?
#
loop_
_entity_poly.entity_id
_entity_poly.type
_entity_poly.pdbx_seq_one_letter_code
_entity_poly.pdbx_strand_id
1 'polypeptide(L)'
;MMDQILDFRLSASEAALWWLGQAGYIIRSAGITVVIDPYLSDSAAKDTPELARRYPVPINPVELSADIYVVTHDHLDHLDPETITLYRSKDKTRFVAPRQAAQKLIALGVPEKQIIVLHAGENWRSGAVEITGVFTIPSGVDVLDTTGYLIKFDNGRSVYHTSDTEFHPLVLAAAPKEPELMLVPINGKWGNPGPEQAALFARAVQPTYVLPNHYDLMELNAENPETFKWFCAQYNLGSRCVIPERMQPFRWDG
;
A
#
# COMPACT_ATOMS: atom_id res chain seq x y z
N MET A 1 -6.92 -19.12 -2.08
CA MET A 1 -6.01 -18.18 -1.35
C MET A 1 -6.79 -17.11 -0.60
N MET A 2 -7.70 -16.40 -1.25
CA MET A 2 -8.49 -15.35 -0.57
C MET A 2 -9.32 -15.88 0.60
N ASP A 3 -9.97 -17.03 0.47
CA ASP A 3 -10.71 -17.67 1.57
C ASP A 3 -9.85 -17.94 2.80
N GLN A 4 -8.58 -18.37 2.61
CA GLN A 4 -7.65 -18.57 3.73
C GLN A 4 -7.33 -17.26 4.46
N ILE A 5 -7.26 -16.14 3.73
CA ILE A 5 -7.09 -14.81 4.31
C ILE A 5 -8.35 -14.42 5.08
N LEU A 6 -9.55 -14.63 4.51
CA LEU A 6 -10.81 -14.28 5.14
C LEU A 6 -11.10 -15.14 6.38
N ASP A 7 -10.70 -16.41 6.36
CA ASP A 7 -10.86 -17.36 7.48
C ASP A 7 -9.75 -17.23 8.55
N PHE A 8 -8.71 -16.42 8.30
CA PHE A 8 -7.61 -16.23 9.24
C PHE A 8 -8.14 -15.60 10.54
N ARG A 9 -7.93 -16.31 11.65
CA ARG A 9 -8.48 -15.90 12.96
C ARG A 9 -7.64 -14.81 13.59
N LEU A 10 -8.30 -13.70 13.89
CA LEU A 10 -7.78 -12.56 14.64
C LEU A 10 -8.62 -12.35 15.90
N SER A 11 -7.98 -12.04 17.01
CA SER A 11 -8.67 -11.51 18.19
C SER A 11 -9.16 -10.08 17.91
N ALA A 12 -10.01 -9.55 18.77
CA ALA A 12 -10.55 -8.20 18.60
C ALA A 12 -9.48 -7.10 18.61
N SER A 13 -8.34 -7.35 19.27
CA SER A 13 -7.23 -6.37 19.37
C SER A 13 -6.16 -6.53 18.29
N GLU A 14 -6.22 -7.58 17.47
CA GLU A 14 -5.18 -7.89 16.49
C GLU A 14 -5.46 -7.29 15.11
N ALA A 15 -4.38 -7.16 14.35
CA ALA A 15 -4.41 -6.99 12.91
C ALA A 15 -3.46 -7.97 12.23
N ALA A 16 -3.71 -8.24 10.95
CA ALA A 16 -2.80 -8.97 10.09
C ALA A 16 -2.71 -8.33 8.70
N LEU A 17 -1.53 -8.44 8.12
CA LEU A 17 -1.22 -7.94 6.79
C LEU A 17 -0.64 -9.06 5.93
N TRP A 18 -1.03 -9.10 4.66
CA TRP A 18 -0.43 -9.95 3.61
C TRP A 18 0.11 -9.09 2.50
N TRP A 19 1.40 -9.23 2.21
CA TRP A 19 2.02 -8.54 1.09
C TRP A 19 1.77 -9.30 -0.23
N LEU A 20 1.23 -8.61 -1.23
CA LEU A 20 0.91 -9.16 -2.55
C LEU A 20 2.06 -9.06 -3.56
N GLY A 21 3.12 -8.38 -3.18
CA GLY A 21 4.19 -7.89 -4.05
C GLY A 21 3.99 -6.43 -4.43
N GLN A 22 5.02 -5.78 -4.96
CA GLN A 22 5.07 -4.37 -5.28
C GLN A 22 4.65 -3.50 -4.08
N ALA A 23 3.71 -2.59 -4.24
CA ALA A 23 3.10 -1.80 -3.17
C ALA A 23 1.77 -2.38 -2.65
N GLY A 24 1.41 -3.62 -3.10
CA GLY A 24 0.11 -4.22 -2.86
C GLY A 24 -0.03 -4.95 -1.53
N TYR A 25 -1.11 -4.70 -0.80
CA TYR A 25 -1.39 -5.34 0.49
C TYR A 25 -2.86 -5.69 0.70
N ILE A 26 -3.09 -6.73 1.50
CA ILE A 26 -4.37 -6.98 2.17
C ILE A 26 -4.15 -6.80 3.67
N ILE A 27 -5.02 -6.04 4.33
CA ILE A 27 -4.97 -5.80 5.77
C ILE A 27 -6.32 -6.19 6.36
N ARG A 28 -6.30 -6.95 7.46
CA ARG A 28 -7.51 -7.29 8.23
C ARG A 28 -7.36 -6.87 9.68
N SER A 29 -8.34 -6.13 10.16
CA SER A 29 -8.47 -5.74 11.56
C SER A 29 -9.90 -5.31 11.86
N ALA A 30 -10.36 -5.45 13.11
CA ALA A 30 -11.68 -5.02 13.56
C ALA A 30 -12.85 -5.53 12.69
N GLY A 31 -12.69 -6.71 12.07
CA GLY A 31 -13.70 -7.31 11.17
C GLY A 31 -13.74 -6.69 9.77
N ILE A 32 -12.84 -5.78 9.42
CA ILE A 32 -12.75 -5.10 8.13
C ILE A 32 -11.57 -5.63 7.33
N THR A 33 -11.75 -5.77 6.02
CA THR A 33 -10.71 -6.10 5.04
C THR A 33 -10.43 -4.87 4.18
N VAL A 34 -9.21 -4.36 4.25
CA VAL A 34 -8.70 -3.27 3.41
C VAL A 34 -7.69 -3.84 2.42
N VAL A 35 -7.84 -3.50 1.14
CA VAL A 35 -6.87 -3.83 0.10
C VAL A 35 -6.25 -2.52 -0.39
N ILE A 36 -4.93 -2.49 -0.56
CA ILE A 36 -4.18 -1.32 -1.04
C ILE A 36 -3.41 -1.73 -2.29
N ASP A 37 -3.51 -0.97 -3.36
CA ASP A 37 -2.73 -1.07 -4.61
C ASP A 37 -2.48 -2.52 -5.11
N PRO A 38 -3.48 -3.40 -5.20
CA PRO A 38 -3.24 -4.78 -5.59
C PRO A 38 -2.95 -4.89 -7.10
N TYR A 39 -1.69 -5.13 -7.44
CA TYR A 39 -1.25 -5.43 -8.80
C TYR A 39 -1.31 -6.95 -9.04
N LEU A 40 -2.42 -7.44 -9.58
CA LEU A 40 -2.73 -8.87 -9.73
C LEU A 40 -2.83 -9.31 -11.21
N SER A 41 -2.08 -8.65 -12.08
CA SER A 41 -1.91 -9.02 -13.48
C SER A 41 -0.45 -8.86 -13.91
N ASP A 42 -0.21 -8.87 -15.21
CA ASP A 42 1.07 -8.48 -15.82
C ASP A 42 0.86 -7.34 -16.83
N SER A 43 -0.08 -6.43 -16.51
CA SER A 43 -0.50 -5.36 -17.42
C SER A 43 0.64 -4.40 -17.80
N ALA A 44 1.53 -4.07 -16.87
CA ALA A 44 2.67 -3.20 -17.13
C ALA A 44 3.67 -3.77 -18.14
N ALA A 45 3.78 -5.11 -18.22
CA ALA A 45 4.67 -5.77 -19.18
C ALA A 45 4.19 -5.68 -20.63
N LYS A 46 2.91 -5.35 -20.87
CA LYS A 46 2.37 -5.25 -22.24
C LYS A 46 3.00 -4.13 -23.03
N ASP A 47 3.26 -3.00 -22.36
CA ASP A 47 3.86 -1.82 -22.98
C ASP A 47 5.38 -1.75 -22.73
N THR A 48 5.84 -2.35 -21.63
CA THR A 48 7.24 -2.35 -21.20
C THR A 48 7.62 -3.75 -20.70
N PRO A 49 8.16 -4.63 -21.57
CA PRO A 49 8.46 -6.03 -21.21
C PRO A 49 9.39 -6.18 -19.99
N GLU A 50 10.25 -5.20 -19.73
CA GLU A 50 11.16 -5.14 -18.59
C GLU A 50 10.42 -4.97 -17.23
N LEU A 51 9.14 -4.61 -17.27
CA LEU A 51 8.26 -4.57 -16.10
C LEU A 51 7.50 -5.89 -15.86
N ALA A 52 7.87 -6.96 -16.57
CA ALA A 52 7.28 -8.28 -16.34
C ALA A 52 7.46 -8.74 -14.89
N ARG A 53 6.43 -9.41 -14.38
CA ARG A 53 6.45 -9.99 -13.03
C ARG A 53 7.47 -11.13 -12.95
N ARG A 54 8.30 -11.12 -11.92
CA ARG A 54 9.22 -12.21 -11.58
C ARG A 54 8.54 -13.39 -10.88
N TYR A 55 7.34 -13.16 -10.35
CA TYR A 55 6.59 -14.11 -9.54
C TYR A 55 5.13 -14.20 -10.00
N PRO A 56 4.51 -15.38 -9.92
CA PRO A 56 3.11 -15.55 -10.29
C PRO A 56 2.17 -14.62 -9.52
N VAL A 57 1.02 -14.33 -10.12
CA VAL A 57 -0.07 -13.61 -9.46
C VAL A 57 -0.53 -14.40 -8.23
N PRO A 58 -0.52 -13.82 -7.02
CA PRO A 58 -0.77 -14.58 -5.79
C PRO A 58 -2.26 -14.88 -5.56
N ILE A 59 -3.15 -14.03 -6.05
CA ILE A 59 -4.61 -14.15 -5.92
C ILE A 59 -5.24 -13.82 -7.27
N ASN A 60 -6.16 -14.65 -7.74
CA ASN A 60 -6.95 -14.31 -8.92
C ASN A 60 -7.83 -13.09 -8.60
N PRO A 61 -7.78 -11.99 -9.40
CA PRO A 61 -8.59 -10.80 -9.16
C PRO A 61 -10.09 -11.06 -9.01
N VAL A 62 -10.59 -12.11 -9.68
CA VAL A 62 -11.99 -12.55 -9.58
C VAL A 62 -12.37 -13.00 -8.16
N GLU A 63 -11.41 -13.53 -7.39
CA GLU A 63 -11.57 -14.02 -6.02
C GLU A 63 -11.29 -12.93 -4.98
N LEU A 64 -10.66 -11.81 -5.38
CA LEU A 64 -10.33 -10.73 -4.47
C LEU A 64 -11.61 -10.19 -3.81
N SER A 65 -11.55 -9.95 -2.50
CA SER A 65 -12.65 -9.42 -1.71
C SER A 65 -12.13 -8.37 -0.73
N ALA A 66 -12.82 -7.22 -0.66
CA ALA A 66 -12.47 -6.12 0.22
C ALA A 66 -13.72 -5.34 0.63
N ASP A 67 -13.77 -4.86 1.86
CA ASP A 67 -14.71 -3.83 2.29
C ASP A 67 -14.28 -2.46 1.75
N ILE A 68 -12.97 -2.21 1.77
CA ILE A 68 -12.35 -0.97 1.31
C ILE A 68 -11.19 -1.30 0.36
N TYR A 69 -11.17 -0.65 -0.79
CA TYR A 69 -10.11 -0.73 -1.80
C TYR A 69 -9.44 0.64 -1.92
N VAL A 70 -8.19 0.74 -1.53
CA VAL A 70 -7.41 1.98 -1.54
C VAL A 70 -6.48 1.98 -2.75
N VAL A 71 -6.44 3.10 -3.47
CA VAL A 71 -5.49 3.34 -4.56
C VAL A 71 -4.71 4.60 -4.24
N THR A 72 -3.39 4.50 -4.23
CA THR A 72 -2.52 5.63 -3.88
C THR A 72 -2.32 6.61 -5.03
N HIS A 73 -2.23 6.11 -6.26
CA HIS A 73 -2.10 6.89 -7.49
C HIS A 73 -2.41 6.01 -8.73
N ASP A 74 -2.28 6.56 -9.91
CA ASP A 74 -2.80 5.96 -11.13
C ASP A 74 -1.79 5.25 -12.05
N HIS A 75 -0.56 4.95 -11.57
CA HIS A 75 0.36 4.05 -12.27
C HIS A 75 -0.20 2.62 -12.37
N LEU A 76 0.19 1.88 -13.41
CA LEU A 76 -0.34 0.54 -13.70
C LEU A 76 -0.09 -0.48 -12.60
N ASP A 77 1.02 -0.37 -11.89
CA ASP A 77 1.40 -1.28 -10.80
C ASP A 77 0.77 -0.93 -9.43
N HIS A 78 -0.06 0.13 -9.39
CA HIS A 78 -0.89 0.53 -8.24
C HIS A 78 -2.38 0.50 -8.58
N LEU A 79 -2.77 1.09 -9.71
CA LEU A 79 -4.12 0.99 -10.27
C LEU A 79 -4.07 0.09 -11.51
N ASP A 80 -4.07 -1.22 -11.29
CA ASP A 80 -4.03 -2.22 -12.35
C ASP A 80 -5.39 -2.34 -13.05
N PRO A 81 -5.48 -1.97 -14.33
CA PRO A 81 -6.76 -1.99 -15.05
C PRO A 81 -7.32 -3.40 -15.22
N GLU A 82 -6.47 -4.42 -15.31
CA GLU A 82 -6.92 -5.80 -15.44
C GLU A 82 -7.48 -6.33 -14.12
N THR A 83 -6.79 -6.04 -13.00
CA THR A 83 -7.28 -6.36 -11.66
C THR A 83 -8.65 -5.70 -11.42
N ILE A 84 -8.78 -4.40 -11.69
CA ILE A 84 -10.06 -3.69 -11.52
C ILE A 84 -11.14 -4.25 -12.45
N THR A 85 -10.82 -4.53 -13.71
CA THR A 85 -11.80 -5.07 -14.66
C THR A 85 -12.36 -6.41 -14.19
N LEU A 86 -11.52 -7.28 -13.68
CA LEU A 86 -11.89 -8.63 -13.21
C LEU A 86 -12.50 -8.63 -11.80
N TYR A 87 -12.26 -7.60 -10.99
CA TYR A 87 -12.79 -7.50 -9.63
C TYR A 87 -14.32 -7.48 -9.61
N ARG A 88 -14.93 -8.46 -8.94
CA ARG A 88 -16.39 -8.69 -9.00
C ARG A 88 -17.21 -7.88 -8.01
N SER A 89 -16.61 -7.42 -6.91
CA SER A 89 -17.34 -6.79 -5.80
C SER A 89 -17.42 -5.27 -5.89
N LYS A 90 -17.30 -4.68 -7.10
CA LYS A 90 -17.29 -3.22 -7.32
C LYS A 90 -18.47 -2.50 -6.68
N ASP A 91 -19.68 -3.13 -6.68
CA ASP A 91 -20.90 -2.54 -6.14
C ASP A 91 -20.99 -2.54 -4.61
N LYS A 92 -20.14 -3.33 -3.94
CA LYS A 92 -20.18 -3.54 -2.49
C LYS A 92 -18.98 -2.92 -1.78
N THR A 93 -17.88 -2.69 -2.49
CA THR A 93 -16.62 -2.17 -1.97
C THR A 93 -16.59 -0.66 -2.02
N ARG A 94 -16.05 0.00 -1.00
CA ARG A 94 -15.72 1.43 -1.03
C ARG A 94 -14.32 1.62 -1.60
N PHE A 95 -14.20 2.44 -2.64
CA PHE A 95 -12.92 2.78 -3.26
C PHE A 95 -12.46 4.14 -2.75
N VAL A 96 -11.25 4.21 -2.22
CA VAL A 96 -10.62 5.46 -1.77
C VAL A 96 -9.44 5.75 -2.68
N ALA A 97 -9.41 6.91 -3.31
CA ALA A 97 -8.38 7.26 -4.29
C ALA A 97 -8.22 8.78 -4.45
N PRO A 98 -7.06 9.29 -4.90
CA PRO A 98 -6.94 10.66 -5.37
C PRO A 98 -7.70 10.84 -6.69
N ARG A 99 -7.85 12.08 -7.13
CA ARG A 99 -8.74 12.46 -8.25
C ARG A 99 -8.47 11.72 -9.56
N GLN A 100 -7.20 11.61 -9.99
CA GLN A 100 -6.86 10.97 -11.27
C GLN A 100 -7.16 9.47 -11.22
N ALA A 101 -6.74 8.81 -10.13
CA ALA A 101 -7.06 7.40 -9.92
C ALA A 101 -8.58 7.17 -9.85
N ALA A 102 -9.35 8.05 -9.19
CA ALA A 102 -10.81 7.97 -9.14
C ALA A 102 -11.45 8.06 -10.54
N GLN A 103 -10.97 8.93 -11.42
CA GLN A 103 -11.43 9.02 -12.80
C GLN A 103 -11.15 7.74 -13.60
N LYS A 104 -9.96 7.15 -13.44
CA LYS A 104 -9.62 5.86 -14.05
C LYS A 104 -10.49 4.72 -13.50
N LEU A 105 -10.77 4.68 -12.19
CA LEU A 105 -11.69 3.70 -11.59
C LEU A 105 -13.09 3.77 -12.20
N ILE A 106 -13.64 4.98 -12.43
CA ILE A 106 -14.93 5.18 -13.11
C ILE A 106 -14.87 4.62 -14.53
N ALA A 107 -13.83 4.93 -15.29
CA ALA A 107 -13.63 4.44 -16.65
C ALA A 107 -13.49 2.90 -16.71
N LEU A 108 -13.01 2.26 -15.64
CA LEU A 108 -12.90 0.80 -15.49
C LEU A 108 -14.18 0.16 -14.91
N GLY A 109 -15.28 0.92 -14.80
CA GLY A 109 -16.60 0.42 -14.43
C GLY A 109 -16.87 0.32 -12.92
N VAL A 110 -16.09 1.02 -12.09
CA VAL A 110 -16.44 1.20 -10.68
C VAL A 110 -17.56 2.23 -10.58
N PRO A 111 -18.68 1.92 -9.91
CA PRO A 111 -19.78 2.89 -9.74
C PRO A 111 -19.30 4.14 -8.97
N GLU A 112 -19.57 5.32 -9.48
CA GLU A 112 -19.15 6.60 -8.88
C GLU A 112 -19.57 6.72 -7.41
N LYS A 113 -20.76 6.24 -7.06
CA LYS A 113 -21.28 6.22 -5.68
C LYS A 113 -20.43 5.38 -4.70
N GLN A 114 -19.55 4.51 -5.20
CA GLN A 114 -18.63 3.71 -4.40
C GLN A 114 -17.27 4.37 -4.22
N ILE A 115 -17.00 5.46 -4.94
CA ILE A 115 -15.71 6.13 -4.94
C ILE A 115 -15.71 7.30 -3.98
N ILE A 116 -14.71 7.36 -3.14
CA ILE A 116 -14.37 8.45 -2.25
C ILE A 116 -13.08 9.08 -2.77
N VAL A 117 -13.18 10.29 -3.29
CA VAL A 117 -11.98 11.08 -3.63
C VAL A 117 -11.44 11.63 -2.33
N LEU A 118 -10.20 11.28 -1.98
CA LEU A 118 -9.58 11.66 -0.73
C LEU A 118 -8.16 12.19 -0.98
N HIS A 119 -7.94 13.45 -0.65
CA HIS A 119 -6.64 14.12 -0.81
C HIS A 119 -5.92 14.31 0.54
N ALA A 120 -4.68 14.79 0.45
CA ALA A 120 -3.88 15.12 1.63
C ALA A 120 -4.61 16.10 2.57
N GLY A 121 -4.63 15.80 3.86
CA GLY A 121 -5.31 16.58 4.89
C GLY A 121 -6.79 16.27 5.06
N GLU A 122 -7.39 15.47 4.20
CA GLU A 122 -8.79 15.06 4.30
C GLU A 122 -8.93 13.75 5.08
N ASN A 123 -10.07 13.56 5.71
CA ASN A 123 -10.42 12.34 6.45
C ASN A 123 -11.73 11.76 5.94
N TRP A 124 -11.78 10.45 5.86
CA TRP A 124 -13.00 9.70 5.60
C TRP A 124 -13.13 8.54 6.59
N ARG A 125 -14.36 8.31 7.07
CA ARG A 125 -14.67 7.23 8.02
C ARG A 125 -15.81 6.35 7.50
N SER A 126 -15.65 5.04 7.63
CA SER A 126 -16.67 4.06 7.34
C SER A 126 -16.60 2.90 8.34
N GLY A 127 -17.69 2.70 9.08
CA GLY A 127 -17.71 1.66 10.12
C GLY A 127 -16.55 1.80 11.11
N ALA A 128 -15.78 0.75 11.27
CA ALA A 128 -14.66 0.64 12.19
C ALA A 128 -13.31 1.12 11.61
N VAL A 129 -13.30 1.86 10.50
CA VAL A 129 -12.09 2.36 9.85
C VAL A 129 -12.17 3.86 9.58
N GLU A 130 -11.08 4.56 9.89
CA GLU A 130 -10.82 5.95 9.47
C GLU A 130 -9.60 5.98 8.56
N ILE A 131 -9.69 6.70 7.44
CA ILE A 131 -8.59 6.89 6.49
C ILE A 131 -8.32 8.38 6.36
N THR A 132 -7.07 8.76 6.57
CA THR A 132 -6.56 10.13 6.39
C THR A 132 -5.63 10.17 5.20
N GLY A 133 -5.87 11.08 4.26
CA GLY A 133 -4.94 11.39 3.20
C GLY A 133 -3.70 12.11 3.73
N VAL A 134 -2.51 11.67 3.34
CA VAL A 134 -1.23 12.23 3.75
C VAL A 134 -0.52 12.80 2.52
N PHE A 135 0.08 13.98 2.69
CA PHE A 135 0.80 14.66 1.61
C PHE A 135 1.99 13.83 1.12
N THR A 136 2.10 13.73 -0.20
CA THR A 136 3.19 13.09 -0.93
C THR A 136 3.61 13.98 -2.09
N ILE A 137 4.79 13.74 -2.64
CA ILE A 137 5.25 14.36 -3.89
C ILE A 137 5.29 13.25 -4.93
N PRO A 138 4.57 13.38 -6.07
CA PRO A 138 4.54 12.37 -7.10
C PRO A 138 5.96 11.94 -7.52
N SER A 139 6.19 10.64 -7.56
CA SER A 139 7.38 10.06 -8.17
C SER A 139 7.10 9.84 -9.66
N GLY A 140 8.04 10.26 -10.52
CA GLY A 140 7.83 10.28 -11.97
C GLY A 140 7.24 11.59 -12.48
N VAL A 141 7.18 11.72 -13.81
CA VAL A 141 6.74 12.95 -14.51
C VAL A 141 5.32 12.83 -15.09
N ASP A 142 4.70 11.70 -14.98
CA ASP A 142 3.45 11.30 -15.62
C ASP A 142 2.29 11.10 -14.62
N VAL A 143 2.52 11.27 -13.31
CA VAL A 143 1.50 11.25 -12.26
C VAL A 143 1.20 12.66 -11.79
N LEU A 144 -0.08 13.06 -11.87
CA LEU A 144 -0.52 14.39 -11.46
C LEU A 144 -0.83 14.49 -9.98
N ASP A 145 -1.35 13.41 -9.38
CA ASP A 145 -1.64 13.35 -7.96
C ASP A 145 -1.31 11.96 -7.39
N THR A 146 -0.72 11.97 -6.21
CA THR A 146 -0.46 10.79 -5.37
C THR A 146 -0.86 11.13 -3.95
N THR A 147 -1.26 10.12 -3.18
CA THR A 147 -1.67 10.32 -1.78
C THR A 147 -1.21 9.14 -0.94
N GLY A 148 -0.44 9.42 0.10
CA GLY A 148 -0.21 8.46 1.18
C GLY A 148 -1.46 8.32 2.06
N TYR A 149 -1.62 7.22 2.75
CA TYR A 149 -2.80 7.00 3.59
C TYR A 149 -2.43 6.50 4.98
N LEU A 150 -2.94 7.18 6.00
CA LEU A 150 -2.98 6.66 7.36
C LEU A 150 -4.34 6.00 7.59
N ILE A 151 -4.33 4.69 7.79
CA ILE A 151 -5.53 3.87 8.05
C ILE A 151 -5.54 3.52 9.52
N LYS A 152 -6.61 3.89 10.23
CA LYS A 152 -6.82 3.59 11.64
C LYS A 152 -8.06 2.73 11.83
N PHE A 153 -7.93 1.68 12.62
CA PHE A 153 -9.03 0.80 13.01
C PHE A 153 -9.51 1.12 14.43
N ASP A 154 -10.78 0.90 14.73
CA ASP A 154 -11.38 1.22 16.04
C ASP A 154 -10.75 0.46 17.21
N ASN A 155 -10.08 -0.65 16.95
CA ASN A 155 -9.32 -1.40 17.96
C ASN A 155 -7.92 -0.80 18.24
N GLY A 156 -7.60 0.37 17.69
CA GLY A 156 -6.35 1.07 17.88
C GLY A 156 -5.25 0.71 16.88
N ARG A 157 -5.47 -0.29 16.02
CA ARG A 157 -4.47 -0.66 14.99
C ARG A 157 -4.35 0.42 13.93
N SER A 158 -3.12 0.69 13.48
CA SER A 158 -2.87 1.71 12.47
C SER A 158 -1.79 1.32 11.46
N VAL A 159 -2.02 1.71 10.20
CA VAL A 159 -1.09 1.48 9.09
C VAL A 159 -0.92 2.78 8.31
N TYR A 160 0.32 3.18 8.09
CA TYR A 160 0.68 4.28 7.20
C TYR A 160 1.33 3.71 5.94
N HIS A 161 0.64 3.82 4.81
CA HIS A 161 1.19 3.55 3.48
C HIS A 161 1.68 4.88 2.89
N THR A 162 2.98 5.00 2.60
CA THR A 162 3.55 6.27 2.13
C THR A 162 3.17 6.61 0.70
N SER A 163 2.60 5.65 -0.07
CA SER A 163 2.53 5.72 -1.53
C SER A 163 3.94 5.73 -2.16
N ASP A 164 4.00 5.86 -3.47
CA ASP A 164 5.21 6.27 -4.16
C ASP A 164 5.37 7.78 -3.95
N THR A 165 6.52 8.21 -3.43
CA THR A 165 6.78 9.59 -3.07
C THR A 165 8.27 9.91 -3.01
N GLU A 166 8.64 11.13 -3.33
CA GLU A 166 10.01 11.60 -3.13
C GLU A 166 10.37 11.66 -1.62
N PHE A 167 11.63 11.38 -1.31
CA PHE A 167 12.19 11.68 0.01
C PHE A 167 12.47 13.18 0.13
N HIS A 168 11.53 13.92 0.70
CA HIS A 168 11.56 15.38 0.71
C HIS A 168 11.15 15.94 2.09
N PRO A 169 11.74 17.08 2.55
CA PRO A 169 11.41 17.67 3.85
C PRO A 169 9.93 17.95 4.07
N LEU A 170 9.17 18.36 3.05
CA LEU A 170 7.73 18.60 3.14
C LEU A 170 6.96 17.30 3.36
N VAL A 171 7.36 16.20 2.72
CA VAL A 171 6.77 14.87 2.94
C VAL A 171 7.02 14.40 4.37
N LEU A 172 8.27 14.56 4.86
CA LEU A 172 8.61 14.21 6.24
C LEU A 172 7.85 15.06 7.28
N ALA A 173 7.62 16.33 6.98
CA ALA A 173 6.86 17.24 7.86
C ALA A 173 5.37 16.88 7.90
N ALA A 174 4.79 16.41 6.80
CA ALA A 174 3.39 16.03 6.69
C ALA A 174 3.11 14.60 7.18
N ALA A 175 4.13 13.76 7.28
CA ALA A 175 3.98 12.36 7.67
C ALA A 175 3.42 12.21 9.10
N PRO A 176 2.50 11.24 9.32
CA PRO A 176 1.98 10.95 10.66
C PRO A 176 3.12 10.48 11.57
N LYS A 177 2.98 10.73 12.86
CA LYS A 177 3.94 10.26 13.86
C LYS A 177 3.42 9.00 14.54
N GLU A 178 4.34 8.09 14.79
CA GLU A 178 4.13 6.89 15.59
C GLU A 178 2.95 6.00 15.12
N PRO A 179 2.75 5.77 13.79
CA PRO A 179 1.83 4.72 13.37
C PRO A 179 2.39 3.38 13.83
N GLU A 180 1.53 2.39 14.08
CA GLU A 180 2.05 1.05 14.43
C GLU A 180 2.81 0.42 13.28
N LEU A 181 2.31 0.54 12.05
CA LEU A 181 2.92 -0.03 10.88
C LEU A 181 3.15 1.06 9.82
N MET A 182 4.36 1.11 9.26
CA MET A 182 4.72 1.94 8.10
C MET A 182 5.12 1.06 6.93
N LEU A 183 4.54 1.31 5.77
CA LEU A 183 4.83 0.66 4.49
C LEU A 183 5.51 1.69 3.58
N VAL A 184 6.76 1.41 3.15
CA VAL A 184 7.60 2.40 2.46
C VAL A 184 8.35 1.78 1.28
N PRO A 185 8.36 2.41 0.08
CA PRO A 185 9.15 1.94 -1.04
C PRO A 185 10.64 2.07 -0.77
N ILE A 186 11.43 1.13 -1.33
CA ILE A 186 12.89 1.12 -1.20
C ILE A 186 13.62 1.02 -2.53
N ASN A 187 12.93 1.01 -3.67
CA ASN A 187 13.51 0.77 -4.98
C ASN A 187 14.50 1.86 -5.45
N GLY A 188 14.47 3.07 -4.86
CA GLY A 188 15.42 4.15 -5.17
C GLY A 188 15.38 4.65 -6.62
N LYS A 189 14.25 4.46 -7.31
CA LYS A 189 14.08 4.79 -8.73
C LYS A 189 12.86 5.66 -8.92
N TRP A 190 12.88 6.43 -10.00
CA TRP A 190 11.78 7.34 -10.42
C TRP A 190 11.30 8.32 -9.34
N GLY A 191 12.17 8.70 -8.40
CA GLY A 191 11.85 9.61 -7.29
C GLY A 191 11.54 8.90 -5.97
N ASN A 192 11.29 7.60 -5.96
CA ASN A 192 11.11 6.85 -4.72
C ASN A 192 12.38 6.82 -3.87
N PRO A 193 12.26 6.79 -2.53
CA PRO A 193 13.42 6.63 -1.65
C PRO A 193 14.14 5.30 -1.90
N GLY A 194 15.47 5.35 -1.88
CA GLY A 194 16.30 4.15 -1.76
C GLY A 194 16.36 3.66 -0.31
N PRO A 195 17.07 2.54 -0.05
CA PRO A 195 17.11 1.90 1.27
C PRO A 195 17.49 2.84 2.42
N GLU A 196 18.51 3.70 2.24
CA GLU A 196 18.93 4.66 3.26
C GLU A 196 17.87 5.74 3.51
N GLN A 197 17.33 6.33 2.44
CA GLN A 197 16.32 7.38 2.54
C GLN A 197 15.03 6.84 3.19
N ALA A 198 14.63 5.62 2.86
CA ALA A 198 13.48 4.95 3.47
C ALA A 198 13.70 4.72 4.99
N ALA A 199 14.92 4.35 5.40
CA ALA A 199 15.27 4.21 6.82
C ALA A 199 15.28 5.57 7.54
N LEU A 200 15.76 6.65 6.90
CA LEU A 200 15.67 8.01 7.44
C LEU A 200 14.21 8.49 7.53
N PHE A 201 13.37 8.11 6.58
CA PHE A 201 11.94 8.40 6.61
C PHE A 201 11.29 7.69 7.81
N ALA A 202 11.53 6.39 7.99
CA ALA A 202 11.05 5.64 9.15
C ALA A 202 11.56 6.25 10.47
N ARG A 203 12.82 6.70 10.51
CA ARG A 203 13.37 7.41 11.68
C ARG A 203 12.62 8.72 11.98
N ALA A 204 12.18 9.45 10.98
CA ALA A 204 11.40 10.67 11.15
C ALA A 204 9.96 10.40 11.61
N VAL A 205 9.35 9.30 11.15
CA VAL A 205 7.98 8.87 11.45
C VAL A 205 7.88 8.16 12.81
N GLN A 206 8.90 7.37 13.19
CA GLN A 206 8.96 6.57 14.43
C GLN A 206 7.87 5.48 14.54
N PRO A 207 7.61 4.67 13.49
CA PRO A 207 6.62 3.60 13.57
C PRO A 207 7.04 2.52 14.57
N THR A 208 6.08 1.71 15.05
CA THR A 208 6.40 0.49 15.81
C THR A 208 7.07 -0.54 14.92
N TYR A 209 6.55 -0.74 13.69
CA TYR A 209 7.14 -1.60 12.68
C TYR A 209 7.24 -0.86 11.34
N VAL A 210 8.30 -1.10 10.60
CA VAL A 210 8.47 -0.62 9.22
C VAL A 210 8.74 -1.77 8.28
N LEU A 211 7.97 -1.86 7.21
CA LEU A 211 8.07 -2.88 6.18
C LEU A 211 8.44 -2.22 4.84
N PRO A 212 9.52 -2.68 4.19
CA PRO A 212 9.85 -2.24 2.83
C PRO A 212 8.87 -2.81 1.82
N ASN A 213 8.62 -2.08 0.75
CA ASN A 213 7.88 -2.54 -0.41
C ASN A 213 8.50 -2.04 -1.72
N HIS A 214 7.86 -2.33 -2.85
CA HIS A 214 8.22 -1.84 -4.19
C HIS A 214 9.65 -2.22 -4.62
N TYR A 215 10.13 -3.44 -4.36
CA TYR A 215 11.54 -3.76 -4.53
C TYR A 215 11.90 -5.08 -5.24
N ASP A 216 10.99 -6.03 -5.47
CA ASP A 216 11.40 -7.33 -5.99
C ASP A 216 10.50 -7.95 -7.06
N LEU A 217 9.32 -7.38 -7.32
CA LEU A 217 8.36 -7.95 -8.25
C LEU A 217 8.79 -7.85 -9.71
N MET A 218 9.43 -6.76 -10.07
CA MET A 218 9.92 -6.43 -11.41
C MET A 218 11.42 -6.22 -11.39
N GLU A 219 12.15 -6.70 -12.41
CA GLU A 219 13.61 -6.56 -12.46
C GLU A 219 14.06 -5.10 -12.41
N LEU A 220 13.35 -4.21 -13.11
CA LEU A 220 13.66 -2.78 -13.09
C LEU A 220 13.50 -2.13 -11.72
N ASN A 221 12.69 -2.73 -10.83
CA ASN A 221 12.46 -2.26 -9.46
C ASN A 221 13.30 -3.02 -8.43
N ALA A 222 14.13 -3.97 -8.87
CA ALA A 222 14.86 -4.83 -7.94
C ALA A 222 15.78 -4.01 -7.03
N GLU A 223 15.66 -4.26 -5.73
CA GLU A 223 16.53 -3.74 -4.67
C GLU A 223 16.65 -4.80 -3.57
N ASN A 224 17.76 -4.77 -2.83
CA ASN A 224 17.99 -5.72 -1.75
C ASN A 224 17.39 -5.21 -0.43
N PRO A 225 16.33 -5.83 0.11
CA PRO A 225 15.71 -5.38 1.36
C PRO A 225 16.62 -5.53 2.59
N GLU A 226 17.66 -6.38 2.54
CA GLU A 226 18.65 -6.46 3.62
C GLU A 226 19.50 -5.19 3.73
N THR A 227 19.68 -4.44 2.62
CA THR A 227 20.31 -3.12 2.64
C THR A 227 19.47 -2.13 3.46
N PHE A 228 18.16 -2.13 3.26
CA PHE A 228 17.23 -1.32 4.06
C PHE A 228 17.28 -1.70 5.55
N LYS A 229 17.24 -2.99 5.85
CA LYS A 229 17.33 -3.50 7.22
C LYS A 229 18.64 -3.11 7.90
N TRP A 230 19.73 -3.12 7.17
CA TRP A 230 21.04 -2.67 7.65
C TRP A 230 21.00 -1.17 8.02
N PHE A 231 20.46 -0.31 7.16
CA PHE A 231 20.30 1.12 7.47
C PHE A 231 19.35 1.36 8.65
N CYS A 232 18.26 0.61 8.76
CA CYS A 232 17.38 0.65 9.94
C CYS A 232 18.18 0.37 11.23
N ALA A 233 19.07 -0.62 11.22
CA ALA A 233 19.93 -0.91 12.36
C ALA A 233 20.90 0.25 12.69
N GLN A 234 21.50 0.90 11.66
CA GLN A 234 22.36 2.07 11.87
C GLN A 234 21.63 3.25 12.51
N TYR A 235 20.31 3.38 12.25
CA TYR A 235 19.48 4.47 12.77
C TYR A 235 18.66 4.07 14.01
N ASN A 236 19.02 2.98 14.69
CA ASN A 236 18.34 2.44 15.89
C ASN A 236 16.88 2.01 15.65
N LEU A 237 16.57 1.53 14.45
CA LEU A 237 15.28 0.98 14.06
C LEU A 237 15.37 -0.52 13.73
N GLY A 238 16.48 -1.19 14.01
CA GLY A 238 16.72 -2.58 13.57
C GLY A 238 15.67 -3.57 14.06
N SER A 239 15.22 -3.45 15.32
CA SER A 239 14.18 -4.30 15.90
C SER A 239 12.78 -4.00 15.35
N ARG A 240 12.59 -2.86 14.68
CA ARG A 240 11.31 -2.42 14.10
C ARG A 240 11.19 -2.76 12.61
N CYS A 241 12.32 -3.07 11.94
CA CYS A 241 12.34 -3.40 10.52
C CYS A 241 11.97 -4.88 10.32
N VAL A 242 10.91 -5.11 9.56
CA VAL A 242 10.43 -6.44 9.17
C VAL A 242 10.41 -6.54 7.66
N ILE A 243 11.13 -7.52 7.10
CA ILE A 243 11.03 -7.83 5.66
C ILE A 243 9.84 -8.78 5.49
N PRO A 244 8.76 -8.34 4.81
CA PRO A 244 7.57 -9.18 4.68
C PRO A 244 7.83 -10.33 3.70
N GLU A 245 7.32 -11.51 4.03
CA GLU A 245 7.22 -12.61 3.08
C GLU A 245 5.90 -12.49 2.30
N ARG A 246 5.98 -12.65 0.96
CA ARG A 246 4.77 -12.59 0.13
C ARG A 246 3.75 -13.63 0.57
N MET A 247 2.50 -13.20 0.71
CA MET A 247 1.35 -14.02 1.09
C MET A 247 1.45 -14.72 2.45
N GLN A 248 2.47 -14.42 3.26
CA GLN A 248 2.51 -14.84 4.65
C GLN A 248 1.92 -13.75 5.55
N PRO A 249 1.11 -14.11 6.56
CA PRO A 249 0.52 -13.13 7.47
C PRO A 249 1.58 -12.54 8.40
N PHE A 250 1.76 -11.23 8.36
CA PHE A 250 2.39 -10.49 9.43
C PHE A 250 1.31 -10.05 10.42
N ARG A 251 1.35 -10.57 11.66
CA ARG A 251 0.42 -10.24 12.75
C ARG A 251 1.04 -9.25 13.70
N TRP A 252 0.21 -8.32 14.18
CA TRP A 252 0.60 -7.47 15.31
C TRP A 252 -0.61 -7.20 16.22
N ASP A 253 -0.30 -7.01 17.49
CA ASP A 253 -1.15 -6.56 18.58
C ASP A 253 -0.47 -5.34 19.19
N GLY A 254 -1.16 -4.40 19.74
CA GLY A 254 -0.59 -3.19 20.32
C GLY A 254 0.19 -3.41 21.58
#